data_6c9bb7d4a3829c0b887286fce0c34305
#
_entry.id   6c9bb7d4a3829c0b887286fce0c34305
#
_cell.length_a   1.000
_cell.length_b   1.000
_cell.length_c   1.000
_cell.angle_alpha   90.00
_cell.angle_beta   90.00
_cell.angle_gamma   90.00
#
_symmetry.space_group_name_H-M   'P 1'
#
loop_
_entity.id
_entity.type
_entity.pdbx_description
1 polymer ?
#
loop_
_entity_poly.entity_id
_entity_poly.type
_entity_poly.pdbx_seq_one_letter_code
_entity_poly.pdbx_strand_id
1 'polypeptide(L)'
;PDWHEERLNEPNLKTTPQLILVAPAFDICHTYVSTEKFMKIWNVMTESAPWHQYIIRTRYIERLLELKDSLTWTPNLWIGVPLESILDIERLDILKTLPAIVKFVIFLPPRKDLFCFDFSGLDWIVAGGGEDQRLKQWYHYDWLEALHKKSQEQKVPFYFTEAGKYAEINRDRTYHFSEVRQLPFKPEWIDYYRQLDK
;
A
#
# COMPACT_ATOMS: atom_id res chain seq x y z
N PRO A 1 -5.14 -5.84 -20.28
CA PRO A 1 -6.35 -5.92 -19.44
C PRO A 1 -7.46 -5.10 -20.09
N ASP A 2 -8.68 -5.67 -20.07
CA ASP A 2 -9.84 -5.00 -20.64
C ASP A 2 -10.31 -3.89 -19.70
N TRP A 3 -10.78 -2.79 -20.28
CA TRP A 3 -11.36 -1.68 -19.55
C TRP A 3 -12.86 -1.92 -19.37
N HIS A 4 -13.32 -1.92 -18.13
CA HIS A 4 -14.70 -2.11 -17.72
C HIS A 4 -15.24 -0.83 -17.07
N GLU A 5 -15.76 0.09 -17.87
CA GLU A 5 -16.25 1.40 -17.39
C GLU A 5 -17.42 1.25 -16.42
N GLU A 6 -18.25 0.26 -16.60
CA GLU A 6 -19.38 -0.07 -15.72
C GLU A 6 -18.93 -0.36 -14.26
N ARG A 7 -17.70 -0.86 -14.08
CA ARG A 7 -17.15 -1.17 -12.75
C ARG A 7 -16.71 0.07 -11.97
N LEU A 8 -16.54 1.21 -12.62
CA LEU A 8 -16.21 2.47 -11.94
C LEU A 8 -17.30 2.87 -10.93
N ASN A 9 -18.53 2.43 -11.15
CA ASN A 9 -19.64 2.75 -10.25
C ASN A 9 -19.76 1.77 -9.05
N GLU A 10 -19.01 0.68 -9.01
CA GLU A 10 -19.09 -0.31 -7.93
C GLU A 10 -18.92 0.29 -6.52
N PRO A 11 -17.98 1.23 -6.28
CA PRO A 11 -17.86 1.88 -4.97
C PRO A 11 -19.12 2.65 -4.57
N ASN A 12 -19.78 3.33 -5.52
CA ASN A 12 -21.00 4.10 -5.25
C ASN A 12 -22.17 3.23 -4.78
N LEU A 13 -22.18 1.95 -5.14
CA LEU A 13 -23.20 1.00 -4.72
C LEU A 13 -23.05 0.55 -3.26
N LYS A 14 -21.94 0.88 -2.63
CA LYS A 14 -21.65 0.56 -1.23
C LYS A 14 -21.81 1.83 -0.38
N THR A 15 -22.89 1.93 0.34
CA THR A 15 -23.20 3.10 1.18
C THR A 15 -22.45 3.09 2.52
N THR A 16 -22.02 1.92 2.98
CA THR A 16 -21.23 1.78 4.21
C THR A 16 -19.75 1.99 3.90
N PRO A 17 -19.01 2.84 4.64
CA PRO A 17 -17.57 3.01 4.48
C PRO A 17 -16.80 1.69 4.51
N GLN A 18 -15.91 1.51 3.58
CA GLN A 18 -15.09 0.30 3.42
C GLN A 18 -13.63 0.68 3.14
N LEU A 19 -12.71 -0.24 3.45
CA LEU A 19 -11.33 -0.18 3.00
C LEU A 19 -11.22 -0.98 1.69
N ILE A 20 -10.97 -0.29 0.59
CA ILE A 20 -11.00 -0.87 -0.77
C ILE A 20 -9.58 -0.92 -1.34
N LEU A 21 -9.10 -2.13 -1.66
CA LEU A 21 -7.89 -2.30 -2.46
C LEU A 21 -8.22 -2.04 -3.93
N VAL A 22 -7.64 -0.98 -4.48
CA VAL A 22 -7.90 -0.54 -5.86
C VAL A 22 -7.17 -1.46 -6.83
N ALA A 23 -7.92 -2.02 -7.79
CA ALA A 23 -7.41 -2.86 -8.88
C ALA A 23 -6.37 -3.91 -8.40
N PRO A 24 -6.73 -4.88 -7.53
CA PRO A 24 -5.77 -5.80 -6.89
C PRO A 24 -4.94 -6.62 -7.88
N ALA A 25 -5.47 -6.87 -9.07
CA ALA A 25 -4.79 -7.66 -10.13
C ALA A 25 -4.02 -6.79 -11.13
N PHE A 26 -4.09 -5.46 -11.02
CA PHE A 26 -3.50 -4.55 -11.98
C PHE A 26 -3.04 -3.24 -11.33
N ASP A 27 -2.02 -2.59 -11.90
CA ASP A 27 -1.51 -1.30 -11.42
C ASP A 27 -2.15 -0.15 -12.20
N ILE A 28 -2.96 0.67 -11.54
CA ILE A 28 -3.66 1.79 -12.17
C ILE A 28 -2.71 2.88 -12.68
N CYS A 29 -1.50 2.95 -12.12
CA CYS A 29 -0.46 3.88 -12.56
C CYS A 29 0.36 3.35 -13.74
N HIS A 30 0.10 2.11 -14.19
CA HIS A 30 0.83 1.54 -15.33
C HIS A 30 0.63 2.36 -16.60
N THR A 31 1.66 2.48 -17.44
CA THR A 31 1.66 3.27 -18.68
C THR A 31 0.58 2.87 -19.70
N TYR A 32 0.06 1.65 -19.63
CA TYR A 32 -1.07 1.20 -20.46
C TYR A 32 -2.42 1.79 -20.06
N VAL A 33 -2.52 2.38 -18.87
CA VAL A 33 -3.72 3.12 -18.45
C VAL A 33 -3.58 4.55 -18.93
N SER A 34 -4.42 4.96 -19.90
CA SER A 34 -4.41 6.36 -20.36
C SER A 34 -4.67 7.32 -19.21
N THR A 35 -4.18 8.57 -19.34
CA THR A 35 -4.41 9.59 -18.31
C THR A 35 -5.90 9.83 -18.09
N GLU A 36 -6.72 9.79 -19.13
CA GLU A 36 -8.18 9.92 -19.02
C GLU A 36 -8.77 8.81 -18.14
N LYS A 37 -8.42 7.54 -18.38
CA LYS A 37 -8.89 6.40 -17.57
C LYS A 37 -8.42 6.49 -16.13
N PHE A 38 -7.16 6.86 -15.93
CA PHE A 38 -6.61 7.09 -14.61
C PHE A 38 -7.40 8.17 -13.85
N MET A 39 -7.67 9.32 -14.48
CA MET A 39 -8.45 10.41 -13.88
C MET A 39 -9.89 9.97 -13.54
N LYS A 40 -10.53 9.15 -14.38
CA LYS A 40 -11.86 8.59 -14.06
C LYS A 40 -11.82 7.76 -12.77
N ILE A 41 -10.81 6.89 -12.61
CA ILE A 41 -10.63 6.10 -11.37
C ILE A 41 -10.38 7.03 -10.18
N TRP A 42 -9.49 8.01 -10.34
CA TRP A 42 -9.13 8.94 -9.28
C TRP A 42 -10.33 9.75 -8.80
N ASN A 43 -11.13 10.29 -9.70
CA ASN A 43 -12.32 11.07 -9.38
C ASN A 43 -13.40 10.23 -8.66
N VAL A 44 -13.51 8.93 -8.98
CA VAL A 44 -14.41 8.06 -8.20
C VAL A 44 -13.98 8.03 -6.73
N MET A 45 -12.70 7.91 -6.45
CA MET A 45 -12.19 7.82 -5.09
C MET A 45 -12.28 9.13 -4.30
N THR A 46 -12.14 10.27 -5.00
CA THR A 46 -12.05 11.59 -4.36
C THR A 46 -13.35 12.39 -4.37
N GLU A 47 -14.23 12.11 -5.34
CA GLU A 47 -15.44 12.91 -5.56
C GLU A 47 -16.72 12.07 -5.49
N SER A 48 -16.78 10.91 -6.20
CA SER A 48 -18.03 10.17 -6.35
C SER A 48 -18.33 9.26 -5.15
N ALA A 49 -17.30 8.61 -4.59
CA ALA A 49 -17.44 7.73 -3.42
C ALA A 49 -16.38 8.03 -2.35
N PRO A 50 -16.26 9.28 -1.86
CA PRO A 50 -15.21 9.73 -0.96
C PRO A 50 -15.31 9.15 0.47
N TRP A 51 -16.41 8.52 0.82
CA TRP A 51 -16.62 7.89 2.13
C TRP A 51 -15.87 6.58 2.34
N HIS A 52 -15.31 5.96 1.27
CA HIS A 52 -14.44 4.81 1.39
C HIS A 52 -12.99 5.22 1.61
N GLN A 53 -12.19 4.32 2.16
CA GLN A 53 -10.73 4.41 2.16
C GLN A 53 -10.17 3.55 1.03
N TYR A 54 -9.23 4.09 0.26
CA TYR A 54 -8.69 3.44 -0.93
C TYR A 54 -7.21 3.14 -0.78
N ILE A 55 -6.85 1.88 -0.88
CA ILE A 55 -5.46 1.43 -0.90
C ILE A 55 -5.02 1.32 -2.36
N ILE A 56 -4.07 2.16 -2.74
CA ILE A 56 -3.44 2.16 -4.05
C ILE A 56 -2.01 1.66 -3.88
N ARG A 57 -1.67 0.56 -4.54
CA ARG A 57 -0.30 0.07 -4.61
C ARG A 57 0.23 0.21 -6.02
N THR A 58 1.44 0.76 -6.18
CA THR A 58 2.00 0.99 -7.50
C THR A 58 3.50 0.78 -7.54
N ARG A 59 3.98 0.22 -8.66
CA ARG A 59 5.39 0.23 -9.06
C ARG A 59 5.76 1.45 -9.92
N TYR A 60 4.77 2.23 -10.32
CA TYR A 60 4.90 3.37 -11.24
C TYR A 60 4.58 4.68 -10.50
N ILE A 61 5.26 4.87 -9.36
CA ILE A 61 5.03 6.01 -8.46
C ILE A 61 5.39 7.34 -9.13
N GLU A 62 6.28 7.31 -10.13
CA GLU A 62 6.72 8.44 -10.95
C GLU A 62 5.52 9.12 -11.61
N ARG A 63 4.53 8.33 -12.04
CA ARG A 63 3.30 8.86 -12.63
C ARG A 63 2.49 9.68 -11.64
N LEU A 64 2.43 9.26 -10.38
CA LEU A 64 1.76 10.06 -9.34
C LEU A 64 2.52 11.36 -9.06
N LEU A 65 3.86 11.32 -9.14
CA LEU A 65 4.68 12.52 -9.02
C LEU A 65 4.41 13.49 -10.18
N GLU A 66 4.36 12.99 -11.41
CA GLU A 66 4.09 13.79 -12.62
C GLU A 66 2.70 14.46 -12.57
N LEU A 67 1.70 13.76 -12.08
CA LEU A 67 0.32 14.24 -12.02
C LEU A 67 -0.01 14.96 -10.70
N LYS A 68 0.92 15.02 -9.75
CA LYS A 68 0.69 15.45 -8.36
C LYS A 68 -0.14 16.73 -8.23
N ASP A 69 0.21 17.75 -9.02
CA ASP A 69 -0.41 19.08 -8.93
C ASP A 69 -1.77 19.15 -9.67
N SER A 70 -2.07 18.15 -10.48
CA SER A 70 -3.35 18.01 -11.21
C SER A 70 -4.37 17.13 -10.48
N LEU A 71 -3.94 16.45 -9.41
CA LEU A 71 -4.77 15.51 -8.65
C LEU A 71 -5.36 16.17 -7.41
N THR A 72 -6.62 15.89 -7.13
CA THR A 72 -7.22 16.18 -5.83
C THR A 72 -6.78 15.13 -4.83
N TRP A 73 -6.04 15.52 -3.79
CA TRP A 73 -5.59 14.63 -2.72
C TRP A 73 -6.53 14.71 -1.52
N THR A 74 -7.21 13.63 -1.25
CA THR A 74 -8.16 13.52 -0.14
C THR A 74 -7.64 12.59 0.94
N PRO A 75 -8.02 12.77 2.22
CA PRO A 75 -7.49 11.98 3.33
C PRO A 75 -7.80 10.48 3.30
N ASN A 76 -8.67 10.04 2.41
CA ASN A 76 -9.05 8.64 2.24
C ASN A 76 -8.13 7.85 1.28
N LEU A 77 -7.09 8.48 0.73
CA LEU A 77 -6.16 7.84 -0.20
C LEU A 77 -4.90 7.34 0.52
N TRP A 78 -4.62 6.06 0.39
CA TRP A 78 -3.43 5.38 0.93
C TRP A 78 -2.55 4.96 -0.23
N ILE A 79 -1.33 5.48 -0.29
CA ILE A 79 -0.40 5.20 -1.38
C ILE A 79 0.74 4.33 -0.89
N GLY A 80 0.97 3.22 -1.59
CA GLY A 80 2.02 2.28 -1.26
C GLY A 80 2.84 1.81 -2.44
N VAL A 81 4.12 1.51 -2.16
CA VAL A 81 5.05 0.97 -3.13
C VAL A 81 5.62 -0.37 -2.68
N PRO A 82 5.73 -1.36 -3.57
CA PRO A 82 6.49 -2.56 -3.29
C PRO A 82 7.98 -2.23 -3.33
N LEU A 83 8.72 -2.75 -2.34
CA LEU A 83 10.18 -2.72 -2.30
C LEU A 83 10.68 -4.13 -2.52
N GLU A 84 11.25 -4.38 -3.70
CA GLU A 84 11.69 -5.70 -4.18
C GLU A 84 13.21 -5.76 -4.36
N SER A 85 13.86 -4.59 -4.46
CA SER A 85 15.31 -4.47 -4.60
C SER A 85 15.83 -3.17 -3.98
N ILE A 86 17.16 -3.09 -3.79
CA ILE A 86 17.82 -1.87 -3.31
C ILE A 86 17.63 -0.66 -4.27
N LEU A 87 17.38 -0.93 -5.54
CA LEU A 87 17.12 0.11 -6.53
C LEU A 87 15.76 0.80 -6.34
N ASP A 88 14.85 0.21 -5.56
CA ASP A 88 13.56 0.78 -5.27
C ASP A 88 13.61 1.94 -4.25
N ILE A 89 14.83 2.35 -3.83
CA ILE A 89 15.02 3.52 -2.96
C ILE A 89 14.42 4.79 -3.60
N GLU A 90 14.54 4.96 -4.91
CA GLU A 90 13.98 6.09 -5.63
C GLU A 90 12.45 6.14 -5.49
N ARG A 91 11.78 4.98 -5.52
CA ARG A 91 10.32 4.91 -5.30
C ARG A 91 9.94 5.32 -3.88
N LEU A 92 10.73 4.92 -2.90
CA LEU A 92 10.52 5.31 -1.50
C LEU A 92 10.68 6.83 -1.32
N ASP A 93 11.70 7.41 -1.93
CA ASP A 93 11.95 8.85 -1.88
C ASP A 93 10.81 9.63 -2.54
N ILE A 94 10.34 9.21 -3.71
CA ILE A 94 9.18 9.81 -4.37
C ILE A 94 7.93 9.69 -3.48
N LEU A 95 7.65 8.51 -2.94
CA LEU A 95 6.50 8.26 -2.06
C LEU A 95 6.47 9.24 -0.90
N LYS A 96 7.61 9.50 -0.27
CA LYS A 96 7.73 10.44 0.86
C LYS A 96 7.36 11.88 0.48
N THR A 97 7.51 12.27 -0.79
CA THR A 97 7.18 13.63 -1.28
C THR A 97 5.72 13.83 -1.65
N LEU A 98 4.95 12.74 -1.85
CA LEU A 98 3.55 12.84 -2.24
C LEU A 98 2.68 13.38 -1.08
N PRO A 99 1.60 14.12 -1.37
CA PRO A 99 0.72 14.68 -0.35
C PRO A 99 -0.30 13.66 0.23
N ALA A 100 -0.11 12.37 -0.04
CA ALA A 100 -0.95 11.32 0.53
C ALA A 100 -0.87 11.31 2.07
N ILE A 101 -1.99 11.13 2.73
CA ILE A 101 -2.08 11.06 4.20
C ILE A 101 -1.46 9.76 4.74
N VAL A 102 -1.69 8.64 4.03
CA VAL A 102 -1.06 7.37 4.37
C VAL A 102 -0.08 6.96 3.28
N LYS A 103 1.17 6.83 3.65
CA LYS A 103 2.28 6.37 2.81
C LYS A 103 2.82 5.08 3.37
N PHE A 104 2.86 4.03 2.55
CA PHE A 104 3.28 2.73 3.03
C PHE A 104 4.16 1.96 2.06
N VAL A 105 4.85 0.98 2.59
CA VAL A 105 5.71 0.07 1.82
C VAL A 105 5.26 -1.37 1.95
N ILE A 106 5.55 -2.17 0.93
CA ILE A 106 5.14 -3.57 0.83
C ILE A 106 6.36 -4.44 0.58
N PHE A 107 6.52 -5.48 1.39
CA PHE A 107 7.56 -6.49 1.28
C PHE A 107 6.93 -7.88 1.10
N LEU A 108 6.83 -8.36 -0.14
CA LEU A 108 6.18 -9.64 -0.49
C LEU A 108 6.98 -10.42 -1.55
N PRO A 109 7.99 -11.21 -1.13
CA PRO A 109 8.53 -11.41 0.22
C PRO A 109 9.57 -10.37 0.62
N PRO A 110 9.91 -10.26 1.93
CA PRO A 110 10.98 -9.39 2.38
C PRO A 110 12.35 -9.90 1.90
N ARG A 111 13.31 -8.99 1.76
CA ARG A 111 14.70 -9.30 1.43
C ARG A 111 15.63 -8.63 2.42
N LYS A 112 16.72 -9.31 2.79
CA LYS A 112 17.65 -8.81 3.81
C LYS A 112 18.35 -7.51 3.40
N ASP A 113 18.66 -7.33 2.13
CA ASP A 113 19.28 -6.12 1.57
C ASP A 113 18.41 -4.86 1.67
N LEU A 114 17.08 -5.02 1.89
CA LEU A 114 16.15 -3.91 2.01
C LEU A 114 16.04 -3.32 3.44
N PHE A 115 16.71 -3.94 4.41
CA PHE A 115 16.67 -3.46 5.81
C PHE A 115 17.53 -2.22 6.05
N CYS A 116 18.35 -1.81 5.09
CA CYS A 116 19.07 -0.53 5.14
C CYS A 116 18.16 0.69 4.97
N PHE A 117 16.95 0.51 4.41
CA PHE A 117 16.04 1.64 4.17
C PHE A 117 15.57 2.26 5.47
N ASP A 118 15.49 3.59 5.48
CA ASP A 118 14.86 4.36 6.54
C ASP A 118 13.35 4.46 6.28
N PHE A 119 12.55 3.93 7.23
CA PHE A 119 11.09 3.95 7.17
C PHE A 119 10.48 5.13 7.92
N SER A 120 11.30 6.02 8.47
CA SER A 120 10.79 7.23 9.12
C SER A 120 9.97 8.06 8.12
N GLY A 121 8.84 8.59 8.58
CA GLY A 121 7.91 9.33 7.72
C GLY A 121 6.96 8.45 6.90
N LEU A 122 7.02 7.12 7.05
CA LEU A 122 5.99 6.22 6.57
C LEU A 122 4.94 5.99 7.66
N ASP A 123 3.75 5.61 7.22
CA ASP A 123 2.61 5.39 8.08
C ASP A 123 2.27 3.91 8.25
N TRP A 124 2.84 3.04 7.41
CA TRP A 124 2.53 1.63 7.44
C TRP A 124 3.58 0.78 6.71
N ILE A 125 3.83 -0.42 7.26
CA ILE A 125 4.64 -1.46 6.63
C ILE A 125 3.79 -2.71 6.50
N VAL A 126 3.64 -3.21 5.28
CA VAL A 126 2.97 -4.47 4.98
C VAL A 126 4.01 -5.50 4.57
N ALA A 127 4.04 -6.65 5.23
CA ALA A 127 5.02 -7.68 4.92
C ALA A 127 4.45 -9.09 5.01
N GLY A 128 5.02 -10.01 4.24
CA GLY A 128 4.65 -11.42 4.24
C GLY A 128 5.28 -12.18 3.10
N GLY A 129 4.86 -13.42 2.90
CA GLY A 129 5.46 -14.31 1.91
C GLY A 129 5.03 -14.10 0.47
N GLY A 130 3.96 -13.33 0.25
CA GLY A 130 3.37 -13.16 -1.07
C GLY A 130 2.71 -14.44 -1.61
N GLU A 131 1.70 -14.26 -2.44
CA GLU A 131 0.95 -15.36 -3.06
C GLU A 131 1.49 -15.77 -4.45
N ASP A 132 2.41 -15.00 -5.04
CA ASP A 132 2.85 -15.29 -6.41
C ASP A 132 3.71 -16.54 -6.50
N GLN A 133 3.04 -17.67 -6.70
CA GLN A 133 3.67 -18.98 -6.90
C GLN A 133 4.61 -19.03 -8.11
N ARG A 134 4.55 -18.06 -9.03
CA ARG A 134 5.42 -18.01 -10.21
C ARG A 134 6.83 -17.58 -9.86
N LEU A 135 6.98 -16.74 -8.86
CA LEU A 135 8.29 -16.20 -8.49
C LEU A 135 9.10 -17.15 -7.62
N LYS A 136 8.47 -18.16 -6.95
CA LYS A 136 9.13 -19.17 -6.10
C LYS A 136 10.27 -18.57 -5.26
N GLN A 137 10.09 -17.34 -4.74
CA GLN A 137 11.12 -16.65 -4.00
C GLN A 137 11.18 -17.19 -2.57
N TRP A 138 12.25 -17.89 -2.29
CA TRP A 138 12.60 -18.35 -0.94
C TRP A 138 13.07 -17.17 -0.10
N TYR A 139 12.61 -17.11 1.15
CA TYR A 139 13.10 -16.15 2.12
C TYR A 139 13.12 -16.75 3.52
N HIS A 140 14.02 -16.25 4.37
CA HIS A 140 14.08 -16.64 5.77
C HIS A 140 13.02 -15.88 6.56
N TYR A 141 12.23 -16.61 7.34
CA TYR A 141 11.17 -16.02 8.18
C TYR A 141 11.75 -15.04 9.21
N ASP A 142 13.01 -15.25 9.65
CA ASP A 142 13.75 -14.32 10.50
C ASP A 142 13.84 -12.89 9.92
N TRP A 143 13.72 -12.74 8.61
CA TRP A 143 13.73 -11.42 7.97
C TRP A 143 12.45 -10.63 8.26
N LEU A 144 11.31 -11.32 8.40
CA LEU A 144 10.06 -10.68 8.84
C LEU A 144 10.18 -10.19 10.29
N GLU A 145 10.82 -10.99 11.17
CA GLU A 145 11.07 -10.58 12.55
C GLU A 145 11.98 -9.34 12.62
N ALA A 146 13.07 -9.34 11.84
CA ALA A 146 13.98 -8.20 11.78
C ALA A 146 13.27 -6.94 11.24
N LEU A 147 12.41 -7.09 10.24
CA LEU A 147 11.62 -5.99 9.69
C LEU A 147 10.59 -5.46 10.71
N HIS A 148 9.92 -6.36 11.42
CA HIS A 148 8.99 -5.98 12.49
C HIS A 148 9.71 -5.25 13.63
N LYS A 149 10.88 -5.75 14.07
CA LYS A 149 11.70 -5.05 15.07
C LYS A 149 12.05 -3.63 14.62
N LYS A 150 12.49 -3.49 13.37
CA LYS A 150 12.80 -2.17 12.80
C LYS A 150 11.58 -1.26 12.74
N SER A 151 10.40 -1.80 12.40
CA SER A 151 9.16 -1.02 12.42
C SER A 151 8.85 -0.48 13.82
N GLN A 152 9.07 -1.28 14.86
CA GLN A 152 8.89 -0.87 16.26
C GLN A 152 9.88 0.24 16.66
N GLU A 153 11.17 0.09 16.31
CA GLU A 153 12.21 1.10 16.58
C GLU A 153 11.86 2.45 15.94
N GLN A 154 11.29 2.42 14.74
CA GLN A 154 10.90 3.61 13.99
C GLN A 154 9.43 4.06 14.24
N LYS A 155 8.70 3.32 15.08
CA LYS A 155 7.29 3.58 15.44
C LYS A 155 6.35 3.60 14.23
N VAL A 156 6.60 2.74 13.25
CA VAL A 156 5.75 2.58 12.07
C VAL A 156 4.87 1.34 12.26
N PRO A 157 3.53 1.45 12.15
CA PRO A 157 2.63 0.31 12.22
C PRO A 157 3.00 -0.80 11.25
N PHE A 158 2.93 -2.06 11.70
CA PHE A 158 3.31 -3.24 10.94
C PHE A 158 2.11 -4.17 10.70
N TYR A 159 1.97 -4.67 9.49
CA TYR A 159 0.94 -5.61 9.14
C TYR A 159 1.58 -6.86 8.52
N PHE A 160 1.45 -7.98 9.22
CA PHE A 160 1.83 -9.28 8.69
C PHE A 160 0.65 -9.88 7.91
N THR A 161 0.87 -10.20 6.64
CA THR A 161 -0.16 -10.84 5.79
C THR A 161 -0.23 -12.34 6.08
N GLU A 162 0.81 -13.05 5.66
CA GLU A 162 0.97 -14.50 5.85
C GLU A 162 2.40 -14.93 5.53
N ALA A 163 2.82 -16.10 5.99
CA ALA A 163 4.17 -16.61 5.73
C ALA A 163 4.41 -16.96 4.26
N GLY A 164 3.35 -17.33 3.54
CA GLY A 164 3.47 -17.83 2.19
C GLY A 164 4.12 -19.23 2.12
N LYS A 165 4.11 -19.80 0.92
CA LYS A 165 4.53 -21.21 0.71
C LYS A 165 6.05 -21.43 0.76
N TYR A 166 6.83 -20.40 0.48
CA TYR A 166 8.28 -20.49 0.33
C TYR A 166 9.06 -19.85 1.48
N ALA A 167 8.41 -19.70 2.64
CA ALA A 167 9.08 -19.24 3.85
C ALA A 167 9.93 -20.36 4.46
N GLU A 168 11.21 -20.10 4.69
CA GLU A 168 12.08 -20.95 5.48
C GLU A 168 11.94 -20.58 6.96
N ILE A 169 11.29 -21.45 7.72
CA ILE A 169 10.96 -21.23 9.14
C ILE A 169 11.96 -22.01 9.99
N ASN A 170 12.68 -21.33 10.86
CA ASN A 170 13.47 -21.97 11.90
C ASN A 170 12.53 -22.52 12.99
N ARG A 171 12.36 -23.84 13.07
CA ARG A 171 11.43 -24.52 13.97
C ARG A 171 11.83 -24.42 15.44
N ASP A 172 13.10 -24.11 15.72
CA ASP A 172 13.62 -23.95 17.07
C ASP A 172 13.36 -22.54 17.66
N ARG A 173 12.73 -21.66 16.88
CA ARG A 173 12.41 -20.29 17.28
C ARG A 173 10.91 -20.04 17.40
N THR A 174 10.55 -19.23 18.38
CA THR A 174 9.20 -18.67 18.51
C THR A 174 9.18 -17.27 17.91
N TYR A 175 8.24 -17.03 17.01
CA TYR A 175 8.06 -15.73 16.36
C TYR A 175 6.86 -15.00 16.97
N HIS A 176 7.05 -13.74 17.37
CA HIS A 176 6.05 -12.96 18.11
C HIS A 176 5.29 -11.94 17.25
N PHE A 177 5.46 -11.96 15.94
CA PHE A 177 4.82 -11.00 15.03
C PHE A 177 3.76 -11.64 14.11
N SER A 178 3.58 -12.95 14.10
CA SER A 178 2.67 -13.67 13.22
C SER A 178 1.21 -13.22 13.33
N GLU A 179 0.83 -12.65 14.48
CA GLU A 179 -0.50 -12.10 14.73
C GLU A 179 -0.55 -10.57 14.63
N VAL A 180 0.56 -9.91 14.26
CA VAL A 180 0.61 -8.43 14.20
C VAL A 180 -0.09 -7.94 12.94
N ARG A 181 -1.22 -7.25 13.13
CA ARG A 181 -2.04 -6.67 12.05
C ARG A 181 -2.44 -5.25 12.38
N GLN A 182 -1.46 -4.39 12.57
CA GLN A 182 -1.68 -2.99 12.87
C GLN A 182 -2.10 -2.23 11.61
N LEU A 183 -3.09 -1.38 11.75
CA LEU A 183 -3.48 -0.42 10.71
C LEU A 183 -3.03 0.98 11.11
N PRO A 184 -2.67 1.85 10.15
CA PRO A 184 -2.39 3.23 10.45
C PRO A 184 -3.67 3.93 10.92
N PHE A 185 -3.50 4.91 11.80
CA PHE A 185 -4.58 5.80 12.22
C PHE A 185 -4.15 7.25 11.97
N LYS A 186 -5.04 8.05 11.41
CA LYS A 186 -4.82 9.47 11.15
C LYS A 186 -5.93 10.30 11.77
N PRO A 187 -5.62 11.24 12.67
CA PRO A 187 -6.62 12.12 13.29
C PRO A 187 -7.44 12.92 12.27
N GLU A 188 -6.83 13.27 11.14
CA GLU A 188 -7.44 14.01 10.03
C GLU A 188 -8.67 13.31 9.45
N TRP A 189 -8.77 11.99 9.58
CA TRP A 189 -9.95 11.24 9.14
C TRP A 189 -11.21 11.60 9.92
N ILE A 190 -11.08 11.94 11.20
CA ILE A 190 -12.22 12.30 12.04
C ILE A 190 -12.93 13.52 11.46
N ASP A 191 -12.19 14.56 11.09
CA ASP A 191 -12.78 15.78 10.54
C ASP A 191 -13.22 15.60 9.08
N TYR A 192 -12.46 14.83 8.31
CA TYR A 192 -12.82 14.50 6.93
C TYR A 192 -14.18 13.82 6.83
N TYR A 193 -14.39 12.73 7.58
CA TYR A 193 -15.65 11.99 7.54
C TYR A 193 -16.81 12.78 8.15
N ARG A 194 -16.60 13.61 9.15
CA ARG A 194 -17.63 14.54 9.66
C ARG A 194 -18.12 15.54 8.61
N GLN A 195 -17.30 15.91 7.65
CA GLN A 195 -17.68 16.82 6.58
C GLN A 195 -18.52 16.13 5.49
N LEU A 196 -18.32 14.83 5.29
CA LEU A 196 -19.08 14.04 4.32
C LEU A 196 -20.51 13.70 4.81
N ASP A 197 -20.73 13.70 6.13
CA ASP A 197 -22.04 13.42 6.75
C ASP A 197 -23.00 14.63 6.71
N LYS A 198 -22.60 15.75 6.09
CA LYS A 198 -23.41 16.97 5.92
C LYS A 198 -24.00 17.06 4.52
#